data_3ddbcf9d49abe75e21e27a35b95ac013
#
_entry.id   3ddbcf9d49abe75e21e27a35b95ac013
#
_cell.length_a   1.000
_cell.length_b   1.000
_cell.length_c   1.000
_cell.angle_alpha   90.00
_cell.angle_beta   90.00
_cell.angle_gamma   90.00
#
_symmetry.space_group_name_H-M   'P 1'
#
loop_
_entity.id
_entity.type
_entity.pdbx_description
1 polymer ?
#
loop_
_entity_poly.entity_id
_entity_poly.type
_entity_poly.pdbx_seq_one_letter_code
_entity_poly.pdbx_strand_id
1 'polypeptide(L)'
;MERVERVEYGTIEREIEIAASPATVFEVITSPTHLTQWWPDEASLEPTPGAVGELVFGDRSSGEANIPQITVVEAEPPRRFSFRWVYPEGSAAREDNSLLVTFDLTAQGDGTLLRMTETGFREKGWEIAVLEEEYLRHDEGWSLFLPRLAAYAPTVEVVS
;
A
#
# COMPACT_ATOMS: atom_id res chain seq x y z
N MET A 1 36.07 9.17 -10.09
CA MET A 1 34.85 10.01 -10.06
C MET A 1 33.79 9.31 -9.29
N GLU A 2 33.40 9.86 -8.16
CA GLU A 2 32.34 9.27 -7.35
C GLU A 2 31.01 9.44 -8.04
N ARG A 3 30.31 8.34 -8.15
CA ARG A 3 28.97 8.32 -8.67
C ARG A 3 28.01 8.75 -7.58
N VAL A 4 27.45 9.94 -7.72
CA VAL A 4 26.41 10.41 -6.81
C VAL A 4 25.11 9.73 -7.23
N GLU A 5 24.61 8.83 -6.39
CA GLU A 5 23.29 8.25 -6.61
C GLU A 5 22.24 9.32 -6.33
N ARG A 6 21.45 9.63 -7.35
CA ARG A 6 20.31 10.51 -7.18
C ARG A 6 19.13 9.68 -6.67
N VAL A 7 18.68 9.97 -5.46
CA VAL A 7 17.48 9.37 -4.96
C VAL A 7 16.29 10.05 -5.63
N GLU A 8 15.45 9.25 -6.25
CA GLU A 8 14.22 9.75 -6.86
C GLU A 8 13.09 9.74 -5.82
N TYR A 9 12.74 10.91 -5.31
CA TYR A 9 11.71 11.05 -4.28
C TYR A 9 10.28 11.07 -4.82
N GLY A 10 10.10 10.82 -6.10
CA GLY A 10 8.77 10.83 -6.72
C GLY A 10 8.08 9.49 -6.75
N THR A 11 8.84 8.40 -6.65
CA THR A 11 8.30 7.04 -6.80
C THR A 11 9.03 6.07 -5.88
N ILE A 12 8.25 5.21 -5.21
CA ILE A 12 8.80 4.07 -4.47
C ILE A 12 8.44 2.82 -5.26
N GLU A 13 9.40 1.95 -5.49
CA GLU A 13 9.20 0.64 -6.14
C GLU A 13 9.81 -0.44 -5.28
N ARG A 14 9.05 -1.51 -5.03
CA ARG A 14 9.51 -2.66 -4.27
C ARG A 14 8.99 -3.94 -4.92
N GLU A 15 9.80 -4.98 -4.92
CA GLU A 15 9.39 -6.31 -5.34
C GLU A 15 9.65 -7.28 -4.21
N ILE A 16 8.73 -8.21 -4.00
CA ILE A 16 8.88 -9.24 -2.98
C ILE A 16 8.27 -10.55 -3.46
N GLU A 17 8.95 -11.65 -3.17
CA GLU A 17 8.44 -12.99 -3.46
C GLU A 17 7.64 -13.49 -2.28
N ILE A 18 6.44 -14.02 -2.55
CA ILE A 18 5.53 -14.51 -1.53
C ILE A 18 5.17 -15.95 -1.84
N ALA A 19 5.35 -16.83 -0.85
CA ALA A 19 5.06 -18.25 -1.00
C ALA A 19 3.56 -18.55 -0.83
N ALA A 20 2.74 -17.89 -1.64
CA ALA A 20 1.30 -18.06 -1.68
C ALA A 20 0.82 -17.73 -3.09
N SER A 21 -0.30 -18.31 -3.52
CA SER A 21 -0.85 -18.07 -4.86
C SER A 21 -1.30 -16.61 -5.02
N PRO A 22 -1.35 -16.10 -6.27
CA PRO A 22 -1.87 -14.74 -6.50
C PRO A 22 -3.27 -14.52 -5.93
N ALA A 23 -4.14 -15.51 -6.00
CA ALA A 23 -5.49 -15.41 -5.43
C ALA A 23 -5.44 -15.21 -3.92
N THR A 24 -4.58 -15.94 -3.22
CA THR A 24 -4.39 -15.78 -1.77
C THR A 24 -3.81 -14.41 -1.45
N VAL A 25 -2.78 -13.99 -2.17
CA VAL A 25 -2.14 -12.69 -1.93
C VAL A 25 -3.13 -11.56 -2.19
N PHE A 26 -3.94 -11.66 -3.25
CA PHE A 26 -4.95 -10.65 -3.54
C PHE A 26 -5.94 -10.50 -2.38
N GLU A 27 -6.40 -11.61 -1.82
CA GLU A 27 -7.30 -11.58 -0.66
C GLU A 27 -6.61 -10.94 0.55
N VAL A 28 -5.35 -11.27 0.80
CA VAL A 28 -4.58 -10.74 1.93
C VAL A 28 -4.36 -9.23 1.83
N ILE A 29 -4.23 -8.68 0.64
CA ILE A 29 -4.02 -7.23 0.45
C ILE A 29 -5.33 -6.45 0.30
N THR A 30 -6.49 -7.09 0.23
CA THR A 30 -7.77 -6.41 0.01
C THR A 30 -8.80 -6.67 1.13
N SER A 31 -8.66 -7.73 1.90
CA SER A 31 -9.60 -8.06 2.97
C SER A 31 -9.22 -7.38 4.27
N PRO A 32 -10.12 -6.61 4.92
CA PRO A 32 -9.82 -5.96 6.20
C PRO A 32 -9.32 -6.93 7.28
N THR A 33 -9.91 -8.12 7.37
CA THR A 33 -9.50 -9.14 8.33
C THR A 33 -8.04 -9.54 8.15
N HIS A 34 -7.58 -9.65 6.90
CA HIS A 34 -6.20 -10.00 6.61
C HIS A 34 -5.26 -8.79 6.66
N LEU A 35 -5.73 -7.62 6.22
CA LEU A 35 -4.91 -6.39 6.25
C LEU A 35 -4.41 -6.09 7.66
N THR A 36 -5.23 -6.29 8.68
CA THR A 36 -4.88 -6.01 10.07
C THR A 36 -3.83 -6.98 10.62
N GLN A 37 -3.50 -8.03 9.91
CA GLN A 37 -2.49 -9.00 10.34
C GLN A 37 -1.07 -8.58 9.96
N TRP A 38 -0.93 -7.68 8.99
CA TRP A 38 0.40 -7.31 8.51
C TRP A 38 0.60 -5.80 8.33
N TRP A 39 -0.46 -5.01 8.26
CA TRP A 39 -0.36 -3.59 7.95
C TRP A 39 -1.01 -2.67 9.01
N PRO A 40 -2.28 -2.21 8.88
CA PRO A 40 -2.84 -1.31 9.89
C PRO A 40 -3.39 -2.06 11.11
N ASP A 41 -3.72 -1.31 12.15
CA ASP A 41 -4.38 -1.87 13.33
C ASP A 41 -5.86 -2.14 13.09
N GLU A 42 -6.52 -1.29 12.28
CA GLU A 42 -7.90 -1.49 11.83
C GLU A 42 -7.99 -1.10 10.36
N ALA A 43 -8.92 -1.71 9.65
CA ALA A 43 -9.17 -1.41 8.23
C ALA A 43 -10.66 -1.53 7.90
N SER A 44 -11.13 -0.63 7.05
CA SER A 44 -12.44 -0.68 6.44
C SER A 44 -12.23 -0.50 4.94
N LEU A 45 -12.55 -1.49 4.14
CA LEU A 45 -12.24 -1.50 2.73
C LEU A 45 -13.12 -2.48 1.97
N GLU A 46 -13.65 -2.05 0.84
CA GLU A 46 -14.24 -2.95 -0.16
C GLU A 46 -13.41 -2.84 -1.44
N PRO A 47 -12.96 -3.96 -2.01
CA PRO A 47 -12.10 -3.92 -3.21
C PRO A 47 -12.93 -3.69 -4.48
N THR A 48 -13.59 -2.55 -4.54
CA THR A 48 -14.44 -2.13 -5.66
C THR A 48 -13.99 -0.74 -6.09
N PRO A 49 -13.73 -0.51 -7.40
CA PRO A 49 -13.33 0.82 -7.87
C PRO A 49 -14.32 1.90 -7.43
N GLY A 50 -13.78 2.99 -6.88
CA GLY A 50 -14.56 4.10 -6.35
C GLY A 50 -14.94 3.98 -4.89
N ALA A 51 -14.77 2.80 -4.27
CA ALA A 51 -15.09 2.61 -2.85
C ALA A 51 -14.14 3.41 -1.97
N VAL A 52 -14.69 4.06 -0.95
CA VAL A 52 -13.93 4.82 0.03
C VAL A 52 -13.87 4.01 1.33
N GLY A 53 -12.68 3.88 1.89
CA GLY A 53 -12.47 3.19 3.15
C GLY A 53 -11.50 3.97 4.02
N GLU A 54 -11.09 3.35 5.13
CA GLU A 54 -10.09 3.95 6.01
C GLU A 54 -9.17 2.89 6.59
N LEU A 55 -7.95 3.32 6.90
CA LEU A 55 -6.96 2.51 7.61
C LEU A 55 -6.65 3.22 8.92
N VAL A 56 -6.48 2.46 10.01
CA VAL A 56 -6.16 3.02 11.31
C VAL A 56 -4.81 2.51 11.76
N PHE A 57 -3.86 3.43 11.95
CA PHE A 57 -2.54 3.14 12.48
C PHE A 57 -2.46 3.72 13.90
N GLY A 58 -2.33 2.86 14.89
CA GLY A 58 -2.34 3.24 16.30
C GLY A 58 -3.68 2.94 16.96
N ASP A 59 -3.86 3.43 18.18
CA ASP A 59 -5.07 3.23 18.96
C ASP A 59 -6.04 4.40 18.76
N ARG A 60 -7.18 4.11 18.15
CA ARG A 60 -8.22 5.11 17.89
C ARG A 60 -8.68 5.82 19.18
N SER A 61 -8.70 5.10 20.30
CA SER A 61 -9.13 5.67 21.57
C SER A 61 -8.12 6.61 22.20
N SER A 62 -6.86 6.59 21.76
CA SER A 62 -5.81 7.46 22.28
C SER A 62 -5.91 8.91 21.78
N GLY A 63 -6.61 9.13 20.66
CA GLY A 63 -6.64 10.40 19.98
C GLY A 63 -5.40 10.71 19.15
N GLU A 64 -4.41 9.82 19.16
CA GLU A 64 -3.14 9.99 18.44
C GLU A 64 -3.03 9.09 17.21
N ALA A 65 -4.06 8.31 16.92
CA ALA A 65 -4.06 7.40 15.77
C ALA A 65 -4.02 8.18 14.46
N ASN A 66 -3.27 7.65 13.49
CA ASN A 66 -3.28 8.15 12.12
C ASN A 66 -4.33 7.35 11.34
N ILE A 67 -5.32 8.04 10.78
CA ILE A 67 -6.45 7.40 10.10
C ILE A 67 -6.61 7.97 8.68
N PRO A 68 -5.74 7.55 7.74
CA PRO A 68 -5.90 7.96 6.35
C PRO A 68 -7.13 7.33 5.72
N GLN A 69 -7.86 8.12 4.93
CA GLN A 69 -8.90 7.59 4.05
C GLN A 69 -8.24 7.03 2.80
N ILE A 70 -8.89 6.05 2.19
CA ILE A 70 -8.44 5.48 0.93
C ILE A 70 -9.59 5.46 -0.06
N THR A 71 -9.26 5.61 -1.34
CA THR A 71 -10.22 5.45 -2.44
C THR A 71 -9.66 4.41 -3.40
N VAL A 72 -10.40 3.32 -3.60
CA VAL A 72 -9.99 2.25 -4.52
C VAL A 72 -10.05 2.75 -5.94
N VAL A 73 -8.97 2.55 -6.70
CA VAL A 73 -8.88 2.93 -8.11
C VAL A 73 -9.11 1.74 -9.01
N GLU A 74 -8.37 0.65 -8.78
CA GLU A 74 -8.51 -0.58 -9.57
C GLU A 74 -8.57 -1.79 -8.64
N ALA A 75 -9.40 -2.75 -9.00
CA ALA A 75 -9.45 -4.04 -8.33
C ALA A 75 -9.69 -5.12 -9.39
N GLU A 76 -8.62 -5.77 -9.82
CA GLU A 76 -8.64 -6.83 -10.84
C GLU A 76 -8.09 -8.13 -10.25
N PRO A 77 -8.92 -8.92 -9.55
CA PRO A 77 -8.44 -10.19 -8.97
C PRO A 77 -8.00 -11.16 -10.06
N PRO A 78 -6.91 -11.90 -9.87
CA PRO A 78 -5.95 -11.78 -8.76
C PRO A 78 -4.69 -11.01 -9.13
N ARG A 79 -4.76 -10.08 -10.08
CA ARG A 79 -3.59 -9.47 -10.72
C ARG A 79 -3.22 -8.09 -10.23
N ARG A 80 -4.20 -7.25 -9.92
CA ARG A 80 -3.90 -5.85 -9.59
C ARG A 80 -4.88 -5.27 -8.59
N PHE A 81 -4.34 -4.49 -7.65
CA PHE A 81 -5.12 -3.69 -6.72
C PHE A 81 -4.42 -2.35 -6.53
N SER A 82 -5.16 -1.25 -6.71
CA SER A 82 -4.60 0.08 -6.49
C SER A 82 -5.58 0.98 -5.77
N PHE A 83 -5.04 1.91 -4.98
CA PHE A 83 -5.83 2.88 -4.23
C PHE A 83 -5.06 4.18 -4.07
N ARG A 84 -5.80 5.28 -3.86
CA ARG A 84 -5.23 6.57 -3.49
C ARG A 84 -5.44 6.81 -2.00
N TRP A 85 -4.46 7.42 -1.37
CA TRP A 85 -4.53 7.79 0.04
C TRP A 85 -3.72 9.08 0.29
N VAL A 86 -3.65 9.53 1.56
CA VAL A 86 -2.95 10.76 1.96
C VAL A 86 -3.55 11.98 1.23
N TYR A 87 -4.85 12.12 1.31
CA TYR A 87 -5.58 13.29 0.81
C TYR A 87 -6.44 13.87 1.94
N PRO A 88 -6.84 15.17 1.83
CA PRO A 88 -7.62 15.81 2.91
C PRO A 88 -8.96 15.09 3.15
N GLU A 89 -9.29 14.91 4.42
CA GLU A 89 -10.57 14.33 4.81
C GLU A 89 -11.73 15.16 4.23
N GLY A 90 -12.74 14.48 3.71
CA GLY A 90 -13.88 15.14 3.09
C GLY A 90 -13.65 15.57 1.66
N SER A 91 -12.44 15.42 1.13
CA SER A 91 -12.12 15.72 -0.28
C SER A 91 -12.13 14.44 -1.09
N ALA A 92 -12.44 14.56 -2.40
CA ALA A 92 -12.24 13.45 -3.32
C ALA A 92 -10.75 13.30 -3.61
N ALA A 93 -10.29 12.05 -3.77
CA ALA A 93 -8.91 11.77 -4.14
C ALA A 93 -8.67 12.17 -5.61
N ARG A 94 -7.60 12.93 -5.85
CA ARG A 94 -7.18 13.36 -7.18
C ARG A 94 -5.69 13.11 -7.37
N GLU A 95 -5.23 13.21 -8.61
CA GLU A 95 -3.80 13.03 -8.92
C GLU A 95 -2.90 14.05 -8.22
N ASP A 96 -3.40 15.25 -7.99
CA ASP A 96 -2.61 16.34 -7.40
C ASP A 96 -2.75 16.47 -5.89
N ASN A 97 -3.60 15.67 -5.24
CA ASN A 97 -3.82 15.76 -3.80
C ASN A 97 -3.57 14.45 -3.04
N SER A 98 -3.11 13.41 -3.73
CA SER A 98 -3.02 12.08 -3.13
C SER A 98 -1.85 11.29 -3.67
N LEU A 99 -1.51 10.21 -2.95
CA LEU A 99 -0.53 9.23 -3.40
C LEU A 99 -1.28 8.02 -3.94
N LEU A 100 -0.72 7.39 -4.98
CA LEU A 100 -1.28 6.19 -5.58
C LEU A 100 -0.40 4.99 -5.25
N VAL A 101 -0.99 3.99 -4.60
CA VAL A 101 -0.34 2.71 -4.34
C VAL A 101 -0.90 1.68 -5.29
N THR A 102 -0.03 0.94 -5.96
CA THR A 102 -0.41 -0.14 -6.87
C THR A 102 0.31 -1.42 -6.48
N PHE A 103 -0.45 -2.49 -6.35
CA PHE A 103 0.07 -3.83 -6.17
C PHE A 103 -0.18 -4.62 -7.45
N ASP A 104 0.90 -5.06 -8.11
CA ASP A 104 0.82 -5.95 -9.26
C ASP A 104 1.28 -7.34 -8.83
N LEU A 105 0.46 -8.36 -9.11
CA LEU A 105 0.70 -9.73 -8.71
C LEU A 105 0.94 -10.59 -9.95
N THR A 106 2.07 -11.27 -9.97
CA THR A 106 2.43 -12.17 -11.07
C THR A 106 2.72 -13.56 -10.49
N ALA A 107 2.12 -14.58 -11.08
CA ALA A 107 2.41 -15.96 -10.67
C ALA A 107 3.88 -16.27 -10.95
N GLN A 108 4.56 -16.86 -9.97
CA GLN A 108 5.96 -17.24 -10.09
C GLN A 108 6.14 -18.60 -9.41
N GLY A 109 6.26 -19.67 -10.22
CA GLY A 109 6.25 -21.02 -9.68
C GLY A 109 4.94 -21.28 -8.93
N ASP A 110 5.05 -21.77 -7.70
CA ASP A 110 3.88 -21.98 -6.83
C ASP A 110 3.52 -20.74 -5.99
N GLY A 111 4.26 -19.67 -6.17
CA GLY A 111 4.08 -18.45 -5.40
C GLY A 111 3.72 -17.24 -6.26
N THR A 112 3.98 -16.09 -5.71
CA THR A 112 3.65 -14.80 -6.33
C THR A 112 4.84 -13.86 -6.25
N LEU A 113 5.11 -13.15 -7.35
CA LEU A 113 5.95 -11.96 -7.31
C LEU A 113 5.01 -10.76 -7.15
N LEU A 114 5.14 -10.05 -6.04
CA LEU A 114 4.38 -8.83 -5.79
C LEU A 114 5.29 -7.65 -6.09
N ARG A 115 4.79 -6.75 -6.95
CA ARG A 115 5.44 -5.48 -7.20
C ARG A 115 4.56 -4.37 -6.65
N MET A 116 5.10 -3.59 -5.71
CA MET A 116 4.41 -2.44 -5.14
C MET A 116 5.05 -1.17 -5.69
N THR A 117 4.21 -0.23 -6.12
CA THR A 117 4.64 1.11 -6.50
C THR A 117 3.81 2.13 -5.75
N GLU A 118 4.47 3.20 -5.28
CA GLU A 118 3.78 4.34 -4.70
C GLU A 118 4.26 5.60 -5.42
N THR A 119 3.32 6.35 -6.00
CA THR A 119 3.60 7.52 -6.82
C THR A 119 2.74 8.71 -6.36
N GLY A 120 3.04 9.90 -6.85
CA GLY A 120 2.27 11.10 -6.55
C GLY A 120 2.96 12.05 -5.57
N PHE A 121 4.14 11.69 -5.08
CA PHE A 121 4.86 12.53 -4.12
C PHE A 121 5.15 13.93 -4.68
N ARG A 122 5.53 14.02 -5.95
CA ARG A 122 5.84 15.31 -6.58
C ARG A 122 4.57 16.10 -6.91
N GLU A 123 3.51 15.40 -7.29
CA GLU A 123 2.24 15.99 -7.69
C GLU A 123 1.49 16.61 -6.51
N LYS A 124 1.83 16.21 -5.27
CA LYS A 124 1.28 16.81 -4.05
C LYS A 124 1.68 18.27 -3.86
N GLY A 125 2.73 18.72 -4.54
CA GLY A 125 3.18 20.11 -4.44
C GLY A 125 3.89 20.44 -3.13
N TRP A 126 4.37 19.44 -2.40
CA TRP A 126 5.13 19.65 -1.17
C TRP A 126 6.46 20.36 -1.44
N GLU A 127 6.87 21.18 -0.50
CA GLU A 127 8.24 21.72 -0.50
C GLU A 127 9.24 20.56 -0.41
N ILE A 128 10.45 20.77 -0.96
CA ILE A 128 11.46 19.70 -1.06
C ILE A 128 11.71 19.00 0.28
N ALA A 129 11.83 19.75 1.37
CA ALA A 129 12.09 19.15 2.67
C ALA A 129 10.95 18.24 3.14
N VAL A 130 9.70 18.64 2.88
CA VAL A 130 8.51 17.84 3.21
C VAL A 130 8.43 16.63 2.29
N LEU A 131 8.71 16.82 1.01
CA LEU A 131 8.72 15.74 0.02
C LEU A 131 9.71 14.64 0.44
N GLU A 132 10.94 15.01 0.79
CA GLU A 132 11.94 14.03 1.23
C GLU A 132 11.51 13.32 2.52
N GLU A 133 11.00 14.06 3.48
CA GLU A 133 10.54 13.49 4.76
C GLU A 133 9.40 12.48 4.56
N GLU A 134 8.40 12.84 3.77
CA GLU A 134 7.27 11.96 3.49
C GLU A 134 7.69 10.74 2.68
N TYR A 135 8.56 10.92 1.67
CA TYR A 135 9.09 9.81 0.89
C TYR A 135 9.82 8.81 1.80
N LEU A 136 10.74 9.31 2.62
CA LEU A 136 11.53 8.44 3.50
C LEU A 136 10.66 7.73 4.52
N ARG A 137 9.64 8.40 5.05
CA ARG A 137 8.69 7.80 5.98
C ARG A 137 7.91 6.66 5.33
N HIS A 138 7.42 6.85 4.10
CA HIS A 138 6.72 5.82 3.37
C HIS A 138 7.65 4.68 2.96
N ASP A 139 8.86 5.00 2.51
CA ASP A 139 9.86 4.01 2.14
C ASP A 139 10.22 3.11 3.32
N GLU A 140 10.43 3.69 4.48
CA GLU A 140 10.70 2.96 5.72
C GLU A 140 9.51 2.08 6.11
N GLY A 141 8.28 2.62 5.96
CA GLY A 141 7.05 1.87 6.24
C GLY A 141 6.94 0.63 5.36
N TRP A 142 7.13 0.76 4.05
CA TRP A 142 7.07 -0.40 3.16
C TRP A 142 8.17 -1.41 3.45
N SER A 143 9.35 -0.96 3.83
CA SER A 143 10.44 -1.85 4.24
C SER A 143 10.11 -2.65 5.50
N LEU A 144 9.23 -2.11 6.34
CA LEU A 144 8.74 -2.80 7.54
C LEU A 144 7.57 -3.73 7.22
N PHE A 145 6.60 -3.26 6.46
CA PHE A 145 5.32 -3.98 6.29
C PHE A 145 5.35 -5.05 5.21
N LEU A 146 6.08 -4.86 4.11
CA LEU A 146 6.12 -5.88 3.05
C LEU A 146 6.69 -7.22 3.52
N PRO A 147 7.77 -7.27 4.34
CA PRO A 147 8.22 -8.54 4.91
C PRO A 147 7.16 -9.21 5.80
N ARG A 148 6.35 -8.42 6.49
CA ARG A 148 5.24 -8.97 7.30
C ARG A 148 4.17 -9.60 6.41
N LEU A 149 3.87 -8.97 5.28
CA LEU A 149 2.96 -9.52 4.28
C LEU A 149 3.48 -10.86 3.77
N ALA A 150 4.76 -10.92 3.38
CA ALA A 150 5.38 -12.13 2.87
C ALA A 150 5.40 -13.26 3.90
N ALA A 151 5.51 -12.93 5.19
CA ALA A 151 5.49 -13.92 6.26
C ALA A 151 4.06 -14.40 6.56
N TYR A 152 3.08 -13.50 6.47
CA TYR A 152 1.69 -13.81 6.82
C TYR A 152 0.95 -14.56 5.73
N ALA A 153 1.06 -14.13 4.46
CA ALA A 153 0.25 -14.67 3.38
C ALA A 153 0.35 -16.22 3.23
N PRO A 154 1.53 -16.83 3.39
CA PRO A 154 1.61 -18.30 3.30
C PRO A 154 0.86 -19.04 4.41
N THR A 155 0.50 -18.36 5.50
CA THR A 155 -0.24 -18.98 6.60
C THR A 155 -1.75 -19.02 6.35
N VAL A 156 -2.23 -18.31 5.34
CA VAL A 156 -3.65 -18.24 5.02
C VAL A 156 -4.05 -19.49 4.26
N GLU A 157 -4.99 -20.26 4.83
CA GLU A 157 -5.53 -21.42 4.14
C GLU A 157 -6.59 -20.97 3.14
N VAL A 158 -6.36 -21.32 1.88
CA VAL A 158 -7.37 -21.11 0.85
C VAL A 158 -8.26 -22.34 0.85
N VAL A 159 -9.47 -22.17 1.32
CA VAL A 159 -10.50 -23.22 1.20
C VAL A 159 -10.97 -23.17 -0.25
N SER A 160 -10.51 -24.14 -1.02
CA SER A 160 -10.95 -24.31 -2.40
C SER A 160 -12.35 -24.95 -2.44
#